data_79793c668d0af7fc76377a5638477915
#
_entry.id   79793c668d0af7fc76377a5638477915
#
_cell.length_a   1.000
_cell.length_b   1.000
_cell.length_c   1.000
_cell.angle_alpha   90.00
_cell.angle_beta   90.00
_cell.angle_gamma   90.00
#
_symmetry.space_group_name_H-M   'P 1'
#
loop_
_entity.id
_entity.type
_entity.pdbx_description
1 polymer ?
#
loop_
_entity_poly.entity_id
_entity_poly.type
_entity_poly.pdbx_seq_one_letter_code
_entity_poly.pdbx_strand_id
1 'polypeptide(L)'
;MKAIGFNQPLPISDSQSLVDLDLPAPEYGEHDLLVEVQAIAVNPADTKVRASARPSAGTWRILGWDAVGRVQAVGARVVGFKPGDRVFYAGAIDRPGCYAELQAVDARIVAHAPATLDDEAAAALPLTALTAWETLFDRLDVNKPVAGATPALVVIGGAGGVGSITLQLARALTDLTLIATASRPETAQWVKQCGAHHVIDHRQPLAAQIDALGFGAPAFVFSTTHTDDYLADIVELIAAQGRIALIDDPKSLDIALLKRKSLSLHWEFMFTRPLMGTADMQCQQDILRNVAALADAGKLTTTRTRSLGLINAANLRQAHTLLESGQSIGKITLSGFAS
;
A
#
# COMPACT_ATOMS: atom_id res chain seq x y z
N MET A 1 -17.72 -15.85 14.59
CA MET A 1 -17.62 -14.72 13.68
C MET A 1 -17.48 -15.20 12.24
N LYS A 2 -18.04 -14.46 11.29
CA LYS A 2 -17.80 -14.72 9.85
C LYS A 2 -16.36 -14.30 9.49
N ALA A 3 -15.74 -15.10 8.62
CA ALA A 3 -14.40 -14.82 8.11
C ALA A 3 -14.27 -15.42 6.69
N ILE A 4 -13.29 -14.94 5.93
CA ILE A 4 -12.95 -15.49 4.62
C ILE A 4 -11.48 -15.91 4.65
N GLY A 5 -11.23 -17.15 4.29
CA GLY A 5 -9.89 -17.71 4.35
C GLY A 5 -9.62 -18.76 3.29
N PHE A 6 -8.38 -19.26 3.31
CA PHE A 6 -7.96 -20.40 2.50
C PHE A 6 -7.07 -21.35 3.32
N ASN A 7 -6.99 -22.59 2.90
CA ASN A 7 -6.16 -23.62 3.55
C ASN A 7 -5.10 -24.24 2.60
N GLN A 8 -5.13 -23.87 1.33
CA GLN A 8 -4.12 -24.26 0.34
C GLN A 8 -4.02 -23.23 -0.78
N PRO A 9 -2.84 -23.02 -1.39
CA PRO A 9 -2.65 -22.06 -2.47
C PRO A 9 -3.26 -22.61 -3.77
N LEU A 10 -4.47 -22.16 -4.09
CA LEU A 10 -5.17 -22.49 -5.33
C LEU A 10 -5.18 -21.30 -6.29
N PRO A 11 -5.28 -21.52 -7.61
CA PRO A 11 -5.55 -20.45 -8.57
C PRO A 11 -6.82 -19.68 -8.19
N ILE A 12 -6.87 -18.37 -8.46
CA ILE A 12 -8.03 -17.55 -8.07
C ILE A 12 -9.31 -17.97 -8.78
N SER A 13 -9.23 -18.64 -9.92
CA SER A 13 -10.35 -19.22 -10.66
C SER A 13 -11.00 -20.40 -9.95
N ASP A 14 -10.32 -21.02 -8.97
CA ASP A 14 -10.89 -22.10 -8.17
C ASP A 14 -11.81 -21.52 -7.09
N SER A 15 -13.00 -22.08 -6.95
CA SER A 15 -13.99 -21.66 -5.94
C SER A 15 -13.52 -21.87 -4.50
N GLN A 16 -12.56 -22.77 -4.28
CA GLN A 16 -11.98 -23.07 -2.97
C GLN A 16 -10.74 -22.18 -2.65
N SER A 17 -10.34 -21.30 -3.57
CA SER A 17 -9.20 -20.39 -3.37
C SER A 17 -9.41 -19.37 -2.24
N LEU A 18 -10.66 -19.03 -1.97
CA LEU A 18 -11.16 -18.29 -0.81
C LEU A 18 -12.56 -18.79 -0.50
N VAL A 19 -12.83 -19.12 0.76
CA VAL A 19 -14.12 -19.63 1.22
C VAL A 19 -14.65 -18.87 2.43
N ASP A 20 -15.97 -18.79 2.55
CA ASP A 20 -16.63 -18.24 3.73
C ASP A 20 -16.55 -19.25 4.88
N LEU A 21 -16.26 -18.77 6.09
CA LEU A 21 -15.99 -19.56 7.29
C LEU A 21 -16.76 -19.00 8.48
N ASP A 22 -17.12 -19.88 9.40
CA ASP A 22 -17.53 -19.52 10.76
C ASP A 22 -16.43 -19.94 11.74
N LEU A 23 -15.81 -18.95 12.40
CA LEU A 23 -14.70 -19.14 13.30
C LEU A 23 -15.02 -18.56 14.69
N PRO A 24 -14.36 -19.01 15.77
CA PRO A 24 -14.44 -18.33 17.07
C PRO A 24 -13.89 -16.91 16.93
N ALA A 25 -14.30 -16.02 17.85
CA ALA A 25 -13.70 -14.70 17.95
C ALA A 25 -12.21 -14.82 18.28
N PRO A 26 -11.34 -13.94 17.75
CA PRO A 26 -9.91 -14.00 18.01
C PRO A 26 -9.61 -13.62 19.48
N GLU A 27 -8.66 -14.30 20.06
CA GLU A 27 -8.02 -13.83 21.30
C GLU A 27 -7.17 -12.60 20.98
N TYR A 28 -7.06 -11.69 21.94
CA TYR A 28 -6.24 -10.48 21.80
C TYR A 28 -5.31 -10.31 23.00
N GLY A 29 -4.11 -9.79 22.75
CA GLY A 29 -3.06 -9.60 23.73
C GLY A 29 -3.18 -8.27 24.48
N GLU A 30 -2.26 -8.06 25.42
CA GLU A 30 -2.24 -6.86 26.28
C GLU A 30 -1.98 -5.53 25.51
N HIS A 31 -1.40 -5.60 24.34
CA HIS A 31 -1.14 -4.46 23.44
C HIS A 31 -2.15 -4.35 22.29
N ASP A 32 -3.11 -5.25 22.20
CA ASP A 32 -4.01 -5.33 21.05
C ASP A 32 -5.30 -4.52 21.26
N LEU A 33 -5.85 -4.11 20.13
CA LEU A 33 -7.25 -3.76 19.98
C LEU A 33 -8.00 -4.95 19.40
N LEU A 34 -9.17 -5.25 19.90
CA LEU A 34 -10.17 -6.09 19.19
C LEU A 34 -11.04 -5.14 18.39
N VAL A 35 -11.00 -5.25 17.07
CA VAL A 35 -11.70 -4.35 16.16
C VAL A 35 -12.79 -5.09 15.41
N GLU A 36 -14.02 -4.53 15.43
CA GLU A 36 -15.09 -4.92 14.54
C GLU A 36 -14.90 -4.25 13.18
N VAL A 37 -14.59 -5.05 12.18
CA VAL A 37 -14.25 -4.59 10.83
C VAL A 37 -15.51 -4.13 10.11
N GLN A 38 -15.49 -2.89 9.60
CA GLN A 38 -16.60 -2.27 8.85
C GLN A 38 -16.33 -2.26 7.35
N ALA A 39 -15.09 -1.93 6.95
CA ALA A 39 -14.66 -1.89 5.57
C ALA A 39 -13.20 -2.33 5.43
N ILE A 40 -12.88 -2.87 4.27
CA ILE A 40 -11.54 -3.33 3.89
C ILE A 40 -11.16 -2.83 2.51
N ALA A 41 -9.84 -2.81 2.23
CA ALA A 41 -9.35 -2.66 0.86
C ALA A 41 -8.36 -3.77 0.52
N VAL A 42 -8.38 -4.22 -0.73
CA VAL A 42 -7.56 -5.35 -1.20
C VAL A 42 -6.23 -4.85 -1.76
N ASN A 43 -5.17 -5.62 -1.55
CA ASN A 43 -3.81 -5.30 -1.95
C ASN A 43 -3.15 -6.43 -2.77
N PRO A 44 -2.16 -6.13 -3.63
CA PRO A 44 -1.36 -7.18 -4.27
C PRO A 44 -0.69 -8.15 -3.28
N ALA A 45 -0.38 -7.71 -2.05
CA ALA A 45 0.12 -8.58 -0.98
C ALA A 45 -0.86 -9.72 -0.66
N ASP A 46 -2.17 -9.44 -0.65
CA ASP A 46 -3.21 -10.46 -0.40
C ASP A 46 -3.13 -11.56 -1.46
N THR A 47 -3.03 -11.19 -2.74
CA THR A 47 -2.97 -12.15 -3.85
C THR A 47 -1.67 -12.97 -3.82
N LYS A 48 -0.52 -12.34 -3.50
CA LYS A 48 0.77 -12.99 -3.39
C LYS A 48 0.80 -14.02 -2.24
N VAL A 49 0.30 -13.62 -1.06
CA VAL A 49 0.22 -14.53 0.11
C VAL A 49 -0.74 -15.68 -0.18
N ARG A 50 -1.92 -15.41 -0.77
CA ARG A 50 -2.85 -16.47 -1.16
C ARG A 50 -2.20 -17.49 -2.11
N ALA A 51 -1.43 -17.00 -3.09
CA ALA A 51 -0.82 -17.87 -4.10
C ALA A 51 0.37 -18.67 -3.58
N SER A 52 1.02 -18.27 -2.48
CA SER A 52 2.28 -18.86 -2.01
C SER A 52 2.20 -19.54 -0.64
N ALA A 53 1.38 -19.02 0.28
CA ALA A 53 1.33 -19.53 1.65
C ALA A 53 0.67 -20.92 1.71
N ARG A 54 1.22 -21.75 2.59
CA ARG A 54 0.73 -23.12 2.85
C ARG A 54 0.37 -23.25 4.33
N PRO A 55 -0.88 -22.97 4.72
CA PRO A 55 -1.32 -23.18 6.10
C PRO A 55 -1.12 -24.60 6.55
N SER A 56 -0.91 -24.82 7.85
CA SER A 56 -0.80 -26.16 8.44
C SER A 56 -2.11 -26.93 8.22
N ALA A 57 -2.02 -28.26 8.15
CA ALA A 57 -3.22 -29.10 7.98
C ALA A 57 -4.28 -28.79 9.05
N GLY A 58 -5.51 -28.58 8.62
CA GLY A 58 -6.63 -28.25 9.50
C GLY A 58 -6.71 -26.78 9.94
N THR A 59 -5.82 -25.92 9.47
CA THR A 59 -5.87 -24.47 9.77
C THR A 59 -6.26 -23.63 8.55
N TRP A 60 -6.80 -22.44 8.83
CA TRP A 60 -7.19 -21.45 7.83
C TRP A 60 -6.30 -20.21 7.94
N ARG A 61 -5.89 -19.68 6.79
CA ARG A 61 -5.22 -18.38 6.71
C ARG A 61 -6.25 -17.32 6.34
N ILE A 62 -6.41 -16.32 7.20
CA ILE A 62 -7.23 -15.14 6.97
C ILE A 62 -6.31 -14.04 6.44
N LEU A 63 -6.67 -13.47 5.29
CA LEU A 63 -5.95 -12.38 4.64
C LEU A 63 -6.54 -11.02 4.98
N GLY A 64 -5.96 -9.98 4.38
CA GLY A 64 -6.44 -8.60 4.45
C GLY A 64 -5.57 -7.71 5.31
N TRP A 65 -5.04 -6.67 4.67
CA TRP A 65 -4.12 -5.71 5.30
C TRP A 65 -4.47 -4.27 4.88
N ASP A 66 -5.73 -3.94 5.09
CA ASP A 66 -6.31 -2.58 5.05
C ASP A 66 -7.71 -2.65 5.65
N ALA A 67 -7.92 -2.02 6.77
CA ALA A 67 -9.23 -2.03 7.43
C ALA A 67 -9.58 -0.69 8.05
N VAL A 68 -10.88 -0.44 8.10
CA VAL A 68 -11.56 0.49 8.99
C VAL A 68 -12.52 -0.29 9.86
N GLY A 69 -12.57 0.03 11.15
CA GLY A 69 -13.50 -0.63 12.05
C GLY A 69 -13.71 0.15 13.34
N ARG A 70 -14.46 -0.47 14.26
CA ARG A 70 -14.71 0.07 15.59
C ARG A 70 -14.09 -0.81 16.64
N VAL A 71 -13.39 -0.19 17.59
CA VAL A 71 -12.81 -0.87 18.74
C VAL A 71 -13.92 -1.48 19.57
N GLN A 72 -13.88 -2.78 19.82
CA GLN A 72 -14.78 -3.52 20.69
C GLN A 72 -14.19 -3.69 22.10
N ALA A 73 -12.87 -3.97 22.15
CA ALA A 73 -12.13 -4.13 23.39
C ALA A 73 -10.68 -3.66 23.23
N VAL A 74 -10.04 -3.37 24.33
CA VAL A 74 -8.64 -2.93 24.40
C VAL A 74 -7.85 -3.80 25.38
N GLY A 75 -6.63 -4.14 25.02
CA GLY A 75 -5.69 -4.85 25.89
C GLY A 75 -5.23 -3.97 27.08
N ALA A 76 -4.77 -4.60 28.13
CA ALA A 76 -4.47 -3.95 29.41
C ALA A 76 -3.36 -2.87 29.33
N ARG A 77 -2.51 -2.92 28.31
CA ARG A 77 -1.41 -1.96 28.09
C ARG A 77 -1.69 -0.95 26.97
N VAL A 78 -2.88 -0.99 26.40
CA VAL A 78 -3.26 -0.04 25.34
C VAL A 78 -3.52 1.33 25.93
N VAL A 79 -2.97 2.35 25.30
CA VAL A 79 -3.19 3.76 25.64
C VAL A 79 -3.70 4.51 24.42
N GLY A 80 -4.64 5.45 24.63
CA GLY A 80 -5.13 6.34 23.56
C GLY A 80 -6.29 5.77 22.74
N PHE A 81 -6.82 4.60 23.09
CA PHE A 81 -8.00 4.01 22.47
C PHE A 81 -8.99 3.50 23.50
N LYS A 82 -10.27 3.46 23.11
CA LYS A 82 -11.38 2.94 23.93
C LYS A 82 -12.43 2.25 23.06
N PRO A 83 -13.28 1.40 23.60
CA PRO A 83 -14.42 0.86 22.88
C PRO A 83 -15.28 1.96 22.24
N GLY A 84 -15.69 1.72 20.99
CA GLY A 84 -16.43 2.65 20.15
C GLY A 84 -15.56 3.55 19.25
N ASP A 85 -14.28 3.69 19.50
CA ASP A 85 -13.38 4.48 18.66
C ASP A 85 -13.35 3.92 17.24
N ARG A 86 -13.41 4.81 16.25
CA ARG A 86 -13.30 4.48 14.83
C ARG A 86 -11.82 4.53 14.43
N VAL A 87 -11.30 3.39 13.98
CA VAL A 87 -9.86 3.22 13.70
C VAL A 87 -9.61 2.71 12.28
N PHE A 88 -8.39 2.95 11.77
CA PHE A 88 -7.92 2.40 10.50
C PHE A 88 -6.47 1.94 10.62
N TYR A 89 -6.11 0.92 9.86
CA TYR A 89 -4.80 0.28 9.96
C TYR A 89 -4.53 -0.68 8.81
N ALA A 90 -3.24 -1.01 8.60
CA ALA A 90 -2.83 -2.08 7.70
C ALA A 90 -2.70 -3.44 8.40
N GLY A 91 -2.28 -3.46 9.68
CA GLY A 91 -2.04 -4.69 10.41
C GLY A 91 -0.66 -5.30 10.14
N ALA A 92 -0.48 -6.58 10.51
CA ALA A 92 0.78 -7.30 10.42
C ALA A 92 0.64 -8.57 9.56
N ILE A 93 1.61 -8.82 8.67
CA ILE A 93 1.49 -9.90 7.66
C ILE A 93 1.57 -11.31 8.26
N ASP A 94 2.15 -11.47 9.43
CA ASP A 94 2.29 -12.73 10.17
C ASP A 94 1.09 -13.07 11.06
N ARG A 95 0.14 -12.12 11.22
CA ARG A 95 -1.09 -12.29 12.01
C ARG A 95 -2.30 -12.55 11.11
N PRO A 96 -3.43 -13.07 11.67
CA PRO A 96 -4.70 -13.12 10.93
C PRO A 96 -5.13 -11.73 10.45
N GLY A 97 -5.54 -11.64 9.18
CA GLY A 97 -5.92 -10.38 8.54
C GLY A 97 -7.37 -9.96 8.77
N CYS A 98 -7.78 -8.91 8.06
CA CYS A 98 -9.08 -8.25 8.23
C CYS A 98 -10.23 -8.83 7.38
N TYR A 99 -10.03 -9.95 6.69
CA TYR A 99 -11.15 -10.63 6.01
C TYR A 99 -12.00 -11.39 7.02
N ALA A 100 -12.39 -10.74 8.11
CA ALA A 100 -13.18 -11.28 9.21
C ALA A 100 -13.96 -10.17 9.91
N GLU A 101 -15.08 -10.52 10.56
CA GLU A 101 -15.89 -9.56 11.33
C GLU A 101 -15.11 -8.93 12.49
N LEU A 102 -14.19 -9.70 13.09
CA LEU A 102 -13.36 -9.24 14.21
C LEU A 102 -11.88 -9.51 13.90
N GLN A 103 -11.04 -8.53 14.20
CA GLN A 103 -9.58 -8.66 14.09
C GLN A 103 -8.90 -8.18 15.37
N ALA A 104 -7.93 -8.94 15.87
CA ALA A 104 -7.00 -8.50 16.91
C ALA A 104 -5.76 -7.86 16.22
N VAL A 105 -5.47 -6.61 16.54
CA VAL A 105 -4.38 -5.83 15.95
C VAL A 105 -3.63 -5.05 17.02
N ASP A 106 -2.30 -4.98 16.91
CA ASP A 106 -1.46 -4.22 17.84
C ASP A 106 -1.76 -2.72 17.75
N ALA A 107 -2.08 -2.10 18.87
CA ALA A 107 -2.48 -0.69 18.95
C ALA A 107 -1.38 0.28 18.45
N ARG A 108 -0.11 -0.14 18.50
CA ARG A 108 1.02 0.67 18.05
C ARG A 108 1.10 0.91 16.56
N ILE A 109 0.34 0.14 15.76
CA ILE A 109 0.24 0.27 14.30
C ILE A 109 -1.17 0.69 13.84
N VAL A 110 -1.99 1.22 14.74
CA VAL A 110 -3.37 1.65 14.51
C VAL A 110 -3.51 3.15 14.78
N ALA A 111 -4.32 3.86 14.00
CA ALA A 111 -4.69 5.24 14.28
C ALA A 111 -6.22 5.43 14.21
N HIS A 112 -6.70 6.56 14.75
CA HIS A 112 -8.09 6.98 14.51
C HIS A 112 -8.29 7.28 13.03
N ALA A 113 -9.37 6.77 12.46
CA ALA A 113 -9.69 7.00 11.05
C ALA A 113 -10.06 8.48 10.78
N PRO A 114 -9.74 9.02 9.60
CA PRO A 114 -10.11 10.38 9.23
C PRO A 114 -11.64 10.57 9.32
N ALA A 115 -12.06 11.68 9.92
CA ALA A 115 -13.47 11.98 10.19
C ALA A 115 -14.26 12.34 8.92
N THR A 116 -13.58 12.88 7.91
CA THR A 116 -14.20 13.37 6.65
C THR A 116 -14.42 12.27 5.60
N LEU A 117 -13.84 11.08 5.77
CA LEU A 117 -13.96 9.97 4.83
C LEU A 117 -14.92 8.90 5.37
N ASP A 118 -15.75 8.31 4.50
CA ASP A 118 -16.52 7.11 4.81
C ASP A 118 -15.58 5.90 5.08
N ASP A 119 -16.13 4.79 5.54
CA ASP A 119 -15.32 3.63 5.94
C ASP A 119 -14.55 3.01 4.77
N GLU A 120 -15.16 2.88 3.60
CA GLU A 120 -14.47 2.36 2.43
C GLU A 120 -13.40 3.32 1.90
N ALA A 121 -13.69 4.62 1.91
CA ALA A 121 -12.74 5.65 1.47
C ALA A 121 -11.51 5.69 2.38
N ALA A 122 -11.71 5.55 3.69
CA ALA A 122 -10.63 5.51 4.67
C ALA A 122 -9.86 4.16 4.62
N ALA A 123 -10.55 3.03 4.41
CA ALA A 123 -9.90 1.72 4.28
C ALA A 123 -8.95 1.62 3.06
N ALA A 124 -9.14 2.47 2.04
CA ALA A 124 -8.28 2.51 0.87
C ALA A 124 -6.88 3.12 1.12
N LEU A 125 -6.58 3.61 2.32
CA LEU A 125 -5.38 4.41 2.59
C LEU A 125 -4.26 3.65 3.34
N PRO A 126 -4.49 2.88 4.42
CA PRO A 126 -3.45 2.57 5.40
C PRO A 126 -2.20 1.92 4.83
N LEU A 127 -2.29 0.74 4.21
CA LEU A 127 -1.12 0.02 3.68
C LEU A 127 -0.36 0.85 2.66
N THR A 128 -1.09 1.42 1.71
CA THR A 128 -0.47 2.17 0.63
C THR A 128 0.14 3.48 1.09
N ALA A 129 -0.48 4.15 2.08
CA ALA A 129 0.05 5.39 2.65
C ALA A 129 1.28 5.13 3.53
N LEU A 130 1.31 4.05 4.32
CA LEU A 130 2.50 3.62 5.05
C LEU A 130 3.65 3.34 4.09
N THR A 131 3.42 2.52 3.07
CA THR A 131 4.41 2.22 2.02
C THR A 131 4.95 3.49 1.37
N ALA A 132 4.05 4.40 0.95
CA ALA A 132 4.46 5.63 0.28
C ALA A 132 5.22 6.58 1.21
N TRP A 133 4.78 6.73 2.45
CA TRP A 133 5.43 7.59 3.44
C TRP A 133 6.83 7.09 3.80
N GLU A 134 6.94 5.80 4.16
CA GLU A 134 8.22 5.18 4.48
C GLU A 134 9.18 5.24 3.27
N THR A 135 8.66 5.00 2.05
CA THR A 135 9.47 5.16 0.82
C THR A 135 10.00 6.59 0.66
N LEU A 136 9.13 7.59 0.77
CA LEU A 136 9.51 8.99 0.52
C LEU A 136 10.50 9.51 1.57
N PHE A 137 10.20 9.26 2.86
CA PHE A 137 10.90 9.96 3.95
C PHE A 137 11.95 9.09 4.64
N ASP A 138 11.77 7.77 4.73
CA ASP A 138 12.73 6.90 5.42
C ASP A 138 13.71 6.23 4.43
N ARG A 139 13.31 5.95 3.18
CA ARG A 139 14.16 5.27 2.19
C ARG A 139 14.80 6.25 1.22
N LEU A 140 13.99 7.00 0.48
CA LEU A 140 14.49 7.99 -0.47
C LEU A 140 15.02 9.25 0.21
N ASP A 141 14.61 9.53 1.46
CA ASP A 141 14.99 10.75 2.20
C ASP A 141 14.86 11.98 1.29
N VAL A 142 13.66 12.17 0.72
CA VAL A 142 13.41 13.16 -0.35
C VAL A 142 13.68 14.61 0.08
N ASN A 143 13.73 14.86 1.39
CA ASN A 143 14.06 16.17 1.96
C ASN A 143 15.56 16.48 1.87
N LYS A 144 16.41 15.48 1.62
CA LYS A 144 17.84 15.66 1.42
C LYS A 144 18.17 15.76 -0.07
N PRO A 145 18.55 16.93 -0.58
CA PRO A 145 18.86 17.13 -1.99
C PRO A 145 19.97 16.20 -2.50
N VAL A 146 19.90 15.87 -3.78
CA VAL A 146 20.98 15.22 -4.53
C VAL A 146 21.71 16.30 -5.33
N ALA A 147 23.01 16.46 -5.10
CA ALA A 147 23.80 17.52 -5.71
C ALA A 147 23.79 17.46 -7.25
N GLY A 148 23.41 18.54 -7.90
CA GLY A 148 23.36 18.64 -9.36
C GLY A 148 22.17 17.93 -10.03
N ALA A 149 21.28 17.28 -9.25
CA ALA A 149 20.07 16.67 -9.76
C ALA A 149 18.88 17.64 -9.73
N THR A 150 17.93 17.40 -10.62
CA THR A 150 16.62 18.05 -10.53
C THR A 150 15.85 17.50 -9.33
N PRO A 151 15.23 18.36 -8.48
CA PRO A 151 14.39 17.91 -7.38
C PRO A 151 13.07 17.34 -7.92
N ALA A 152 13.17 16.16 -8.52
CA ALA A 152 12.04 15.46 -9.15
C ALA A 152 11.99 14.01 -8.70
N LEU A 153 10.75 13.49 -8.62
CA LEU A 153 10.43 12.09 -8.32
C LEU A 153 9.71 11.47 -9.53
N VAL A 154 10.26 10.38 -10.04
CA VAL A 154 9.58 9.53 -11.02
C VAL A 154 8.91 8.38 -10.31
N VAL A 155 7.59 8.22 -10.51
CA VAL A 155 6.79 7.12 -9.94
C VAL A 155 6.40 6.15 -11.05
N ILE A 156 7.02 4.98 -11.09
CA ILE A 156 6.67 3.89 -12.00
C ILE A 156 5.49 3.12 -11.42
N GLY A 157 4.44 2.92 -12.24
CA GLY A 157 3.17 2.36 -11.76
C GLY A 157 2.29 3.39 -11.04
N GLY A 158 2.35 4.64 -11.45
CA GLY A 158 1.70 5.79 -10.79
C GLY A 158 0.19 5.66 -10.58
N ALA A 159 -0.53 4.89 -11.42
CA ALA A 159 -1.97 4.71 -11.31
C ALA A 159 -2.42 3.60 -10.33
N GLY A 160 -1.50 2.78 -9.83
CA GLY A 160 -1.80 1.79 -8.79
C GLY A 160 -2.08 2.40 -7.43
N GLY A 161 -2.46 1.58 -6.45
CA GLY A 161 -2.79 2.06 -5.10
C GLY A 161 -1.66 2.84 -4.45
N VAL A 162 -0.44 2.28 -4.42
CA VAL A 162 0.74 2.95 -3.84
C VAL A 162 1.12 4.19 -4.66
N GLY A 163 1.20 4.07 -5.99
CA GLY A 163 1.55 5.22 -6.85
C GLY A 163 0.61 6.40 -6.66
N SER A 164 -0.69 6.14 -6.56
CA SER A 164 -1.72 7.17 -6.38
C SER A 164 -1.53 7.97 -5.08
N ILE A 165 -1.30 7.31 -3.96
CA ILE A 165 -1.11 8.00 -2.68
C ILE A 165 0.29 8.61 -2.56
N THR A 166 1.31 8.01 -3.19
CA THR A 166 2.67 8.59 -3.27
C THR A 166 2.63 9.96 -3.93
N LEU A 167 1.92 10.09 -5.06
CA LEU A 167 1.77 11.37 -5.75
C LEU A 167 1.08 12.41 -4.87
N GLN A 168 0.01 12.04 -4.16
CA GLN A 168 -0.70 12.94 -3.28
C GLN A 168 0.15 13.36 -2.07
N LEU A 169 0.84 12.43 -1.41
CA LEU A 169 1.71 12.73 -0.27
C LEU A 169 2.89 13.61 -0.68
N ALA A 170 3.57 13.26 -1.78
CA ALA A 170 4.66 14.08 -2.28
C ALA A 170 4.19 15.49 -2.68
N ARG A 171 3.01 15.62 -3.29
CA ARG A 171 2.40 16.92 -3.62
C ARG A 171 2.06 17.76 -2.41
N ALA A 172 1.59 17.12 -1.32
CA ALA A 172 1.18 17.81 -0.10
C ALA A 172 2.35 18.19 0.82
N LEU A 173 3.47 17.46 0.76
CA LEU A 173 4.53 17.52 1.76
C LEU A 173 5.92 17.92 1.20
N THR A 174 6.04 18.06 -0.13
CA THR A 174 7.32 18.39 -0.78
C THR A 174 7.13 19.38 -1.94
N ASP A 175 8.21 19.99 -2.38
CA ASP A 175 8.25 20.83 -3.59
C ASP A 175 8.81 20.09 -4.82
N LEU A 176 8.78 18.74 -4.81
CA LEU A 176 9.31 17.94 -5.90
C LEU A 176 8.45 18.07 -7.17
N THR A 177 9.11 18.10 -8.32
CA THR A 177 8.44 17.83 -9.59
C THR A 177 8.07 16.36 -9.67
N LEU A 178 6.77 16.06 -9.82
CA LEU A 178 6.23 14.71 -9.81
C LEU A 178 5.97 14.23 -11.25
N ILE A 179 6.58 13.11 -11.61
CA ILE A 179 6.46 12.48 -12.92
C ILE A 179 5.90 11.08 -12.69
N ALA A 180 4.78 10.75 -13.31
CA ALA A 180 4.16 9.44 -13.15
C ALA A 180 4.15 8.69 -14.48
N THR A 181 4.34 7.37 -14.45
CA THR A 181 4.12 6.56 -15.64
C THR A 181 2.67 6.12 -15.74
N ALA A 182 2.07 6.28 -16.92
CA ALA A 182 0.74 5.77 -17.25
C ALA A 182 0.64 5.62 -18.78
N SER A 183 -0.01 4.55 -19.26
CA SER A 183 -0.07 4.24 -20.70
C SER A 183 -1.46 4.32 -21.31
N ARG A 184 -2.52 4.41 -20.51
CA ARG A 184 -3.92 4.51 -20.94
C ARG A 184 -4.46 5.90 -20.61
N PRO A 185 -5.39 6.45 -21.42
CA PRO A 185 -5.97 7.79 -21.16
C PRO A 185 -6.54 7.94 -19.74
N GLU A 186 -7.28 6.93 -19.26
CA GLU A 186 -7.89 6.94 -17.93
C GLU A 186 -6.85 6.92 -16.81
N THR A 187 -5.76 6.15 -16.97
CA THR A 187 -4.65 6.14 -16.00
C THR A 187 -3.86 7.43 -16.02
N ALA A 188 -3.67 8.04 -17.19
CA ALA A 188 -3.01 9.34 -17.33
C ALA A 188 -3.83 10.47 -16.69
N GLN A 189 -5.16 10.45 -16.84
CA GLN A 189 -6.04 11.40 -16.17
C GLN A 189 -5.99 11.21 -14.65
N TRP A 190 -6.05 9.95 -14.18
CA TRP A 190 -6.01 9.62 -12.76
C TRP A 190 -4.74 10.10 -12.07
N VAL A 191 -3.56 9.83 -12.63
CA VAL A 191 -2.30 10.27 -11.99
C VAL A 191 -2.17 11.79 -11.95
N LYS A 192 -2.73 12.52 -12.93
CA LYS A 192 -2.82 13.98 -12.88
C LYS A 192 -3.71 14.44 -11.74
N GLN A 193 -4.86 13.81 -11.53
CA GLN A 193 -5.75 14.09 -10.40
C GLN A 193 -5.07 13.80 -9.07
N CYS A 194 -4.20 12.76 -9.00
CA CYS A 194 -3.39 12.47 -7.84
C CYS A 194 -2.22 13.45 -7.61
N GLY A 195 -1.96 14.40 -8.52
CA GLY A 195 -0.96 15.45 -8.34
C GLY A 195 0.28 15.34 -9.22
N ALA A 196 0.35 14.42 -10.17
CA ALA A 196 1.46 14.35 -11.13
C ALA A 196 1.53 15.63 -11.98
N HIS A 197 2.71 16.23 -12.08
CA HIS A 197 2.97 17.37 -12.94
C HIS A 197 3.15 16.92 -14.40
N HIS A 198 3.81 15.79 -14.59
CA HIS A 198 4.06 15.19 -15.91
C HIS A 198 3.64 13.72 -15.93
N VAL A 199 3.22 13.26 -17.09
CA VAL A 199 2.88 11.86 -17.34
C VAL A 199 3.68 11.37 -18.53
N ILE A 200 4.35 10.22 -18.35
CA ILE A 200 5.12 9.55 -19.41
C ILE A 200 4.59 8.12 -19.62
N ASP A 201 4.75 7.60 -20.83
CA ASP A 201 4.24 6.28 -21.20
C ASP A 201 5.29 5.20 -20.96
N HIS A 202 5.02 4.29 -20.01
CA HIS A 202 5.94 3.20 -19.67
C HIS A 202 6.12 2.14 -20.78
N ARG A 203 5.37 2.22 -21.88
CA ARG A 203 5.56 1.37 -23.06
C ARG A 203 6.64 1.92 -24.02
N GLN A 204 7.15 3.11 -23.75
CA GLN A 204 8.19 3.78 -24.50
C GLN A 204 9.42 4.00 -23.63
N PRO A 205 10.62 4.15 -24.20
CA PRO A 205 11.84 4.42 -23.43
C PRO A 205 11.65 5.60 -22.47
N LEU A 206 11.80 5.35 -21.16
CA LEU A 206 11.53 6.34 -20.13
C LEU A 206 12.55 7.48 -20.13
N ALA A 207 13.85 7.16 -20.34
CA ALA A 207 14.92 8.15 -20.34
C ALA A 207 14.71 9.22 -21.42
N ALA A 208 14.37 8.83 -22.64
CA ALA A 208 14.11 9.77 -23.72
C ALA A 208 12.93 10.71 -23.44
N GLN A 209 11.89 10.21 -22.78
CA GLN A 209 10.74 11.04 -22.39
C GLN A 209 11.11 12.02 -21.26
N ILE A 210 11.93 11.61 -20.29
CA ILE A 210 12.44 12.50 -19.24
C ILE A 210 13.31 13.62 -19.84
N ASP A 211 14.21 13.28 -20.77
CA ASP A 211 15.06 14.26 -21.47
C ASP A 211 14.21 15.28 -22.24
N ALA A 212 13.14 14.82 -22.88
CA ALA A 212 12.22 15.70 -23.62
C ALA A 212 11.46 16.70 -22.73
N LEU A 213 11.38 16.47 -21.41
CA LEU A 213 10.81 17.44 -20.46
C LEU A 213 11.74 18.64 -20.22
N GLY A 214 13.04 18.52 -20.50
CA GLY A 214 13.99 19.63 -20.55
C GLY A 214 14.46 20.22 -19.21
N PHE A 215 14.18 19.57 -18.08
CA PHE A 215 14.59 20.06 -16.75
C PHE A 215 15.75 19.28 -16.11
N GLY A 216 16.31 18.29 -16.82
CA GLY A 216 17.46 17.51 -16.37
C GLY A 216 17.08 16.21 -15.65
N ALA A 217 18.09 15.49 -15.16
CA ALA A 217 17.94 14.18 -14.57
C ALA A 217 17.30 14.24 -13.16
N PRO A 218 16.25 13.45 -12.87
CA PRO A 218 15.57 13.43 -11.58
C PRO A 218 16.46 12.84 -10.47
N ALA A 219 16.27 13.34 -9.24
CA ALA A 219 16.98 12.88 -8.05
C ALA A 219 16.46 11.52 -7.55
N PHE A 220 15.18 11.22 -7.75
CA PHE A 220 14.49 10.09 -7.12
C PHE A 220 13.66 9.30 -8.11
N VAL A 221 13.67 7.97 -7.94
CA VAL A 221 12.77 7.05 -8.65
C VAL A 221 12.13 6.11 -7.63
N PHE A 222 10.81 6.00 -7.69
CA PHE A 222 10.05 5.00 -6.96
C PHE A 222 9.38 4.03 -7.95
N SER A 223 9.85 2.78 -7.97
CA SER A 223 9.29 1.72 -8.79
C SER A 223 8.33 0.86 -7.98
N THR A 224 7.08 0.77 -8.41
CA THR A 224 6.06 -0.03 -7.71
C THR A 224 5.76 -1.35 -8.40
N THR A 225 6.33 -1.59 -9.58
CA THR A 225 6.05 -2.78 -10.39
C THR A 225 7.08 -2.95 -11.51
N HIS A 226 7.36 -4.21 -11.89
CA HIS A 226 8.22 -4.59 -13.02
C HIS A 226 9.61 -3.92 -12.99
N THR A 227 10.18 -3.80 -11.79
CA THR A 227 11.46 -3.09 -11.61
C THR A 227 12.60 -3.74 -12.41
N ASP A 228 12.60 -5.06 -12.57
CA ASP A 228 13.55 -5.79 -13.41
C ASP A 228 13.48 -5.37 -14.88
N ASP A 229 12.30 -5.12 -15.43
CA ASP A 229 12.12 -4.66 -16.81
C ASP A 229 12.57 -3.21 -17.00
N TYR A 230 12.43 -2.35 -16.00
CA TYR A 230 12.74 -0.92 -16.08
C TYR A 230 14.11 -0.52 -15.54
N LEU A 231 14.88 -1.44 -14.93
CA LEU A 231 16.12 -1.07 -14.22
C LEU A 231 17.13 -0.33 -15.12
N ALA A 232 17.29 -0.74 -16.36
CA ALA A 232 18.20 -0.09 -17.31
C ALA A 232 17.77 1.35 -17.61
N ASP A 233 16.49 1.55 -17.91
CA ASP A 233 15.90 2.88 -18.14
C ASP A 233 16.01 3.76 -16.88
N ILE A 234 15.76 3.19 -15.69
CA ILE A 234 15.89 3.90 -14.41
C ILE A 234 17.33 4.39 -14.23
N VAL A 235 18.31 3.54 -14.49
CA VAL A 235 19.72 3.91 -14.38
C VAL A 235 20.10 4.98 -15.40
N GLU A 236 19.52 4.96 -16.58
CA GLU A 236 19.77 5.96 -17.62
C GLU A 236 19.19 7.33 -17.22
N LEU A 237 17.91 7.37 -16.82
CA LEU A 237 17.20 8.64 -16.55
C LEU A 237 17.61 9.32 -15.24
N ILE A 238 18.02 8.58 -14.21
CA ILE A 238 18.28 9.13 -12.86
C ILE A 238 19.62 9.87 -12.81
N ALA A 239 19.68 10.93 -12.01
CA ALA A 239 20.92 11.66 -11.77
C ALA A 239 21.99 10.80 -11.08
N ALA A 240 23.28 11.15 -11.25
CA ALA A 240 24.34 10.57 -10.45
C ALA A 240 24.08 10.81 -8.95
N GLN A 241 24.38 9.81 -8.12
CA GLN A 241 24.07 9.79 -6.67
C GLN A 241 22.56 9.80 -6.35
N GLY A 242 21.70 9.61 -7.35
CA GLY A 242 20.26 9.50 -7.17
C GLY A 242 19.87 8.29 -6.33
N ARG A 243 18.65 8.29 -5.83
CA ARG A 243 18.10 7.24 -4.95
C ARG A 243 16.90 6.58 -5.59
N ILE A 244 16.92 5.26 -5.56
CA ILE A 244 15.88 4.39 -6.13
C ILE A 244 15.23 3.62 -4.98
N ALA A 245 13.92 3.54 -4.96
CA ALA A 245 13.19 2.64 -4.08
C ALA A 245 12.28 1.72 -4.88
N LEU A 246 12.03 0.51 -4.37
CA LEU A 246 11.13 -0.48 -4.97
C LEU A 246 10.35 -1.25 -3.90
N ILE A 247 9.19 -1.79 -4.31
CA ILE A 247 8.28 -2.57 -3.45
C ILE A 247 7.81 -3.88 -4.10
N ASP A 248 8.17 -4.11 -5.36
CA ASP A 248 7.86 -5.34 -6.07
C ASP A 248 8.91 -6.43 -5.79
N ASP A 249 8.69 -7.61 -6.35
CA ASP A 249 9.54 -8.80 -6.17
C ASP A 249 10.21 -9.15 -7.52
N PRO A 250 11.21 -8.39 -7.96
CA PRO A 250 11.92 -8.68 -9.20
C PRO A 250 12.62 -10.03 -9.09
N LYS A 251 12.62 -10.79 -10.19
CA LYS A 251 13.29 -12.10 -10.23
C LYS A 251 14.81 -11.98 -10.11
N SER A 252 15.35 -10.90 -10.66
CA SER A 252 16.77 -10.57 -10.58
C SER A 252 16.97 -9.08 -10.82
N LEU A 253 18.00 -8.50 -10.18
CA LEU A 253 18.44 -7.13 -10.42
C LEU A 253 19.94 -7.13 -10.68
N ASP A 254 20.37 -6.58 -11.81
CA ASP A 254 21.79 -6.32 -12.06
C ASP A 254 22.24 -5.04 -11.33
N ILE A 255 22.57 -5.20 -10.06
CA ILE A 255 23.03 -4.08 -9.21
C ILE A 255 24.35 -3.45 -9.69
N ALA A 256 25.12 -4.14 -10.56
CA ALA A 256 26.34 -3.57 -11.10
C ALA A 256 26.08 -2.33 -11.98
N LEU A 257 24.92 -2.23 -12.57
CA LEU A 257 24.49 -1.06 -13.35
C LEU A 257 24.48 0.23 -12.50
N LEU A 258 24.20 0.13 -11.21
CA LEU A 258 24.09 1.28 -10.30
C LEU A 258 25.47 1.89 -9.98
N LYS A 259 26.54 1.13 -10.12
CA LYS A 259 27.88 1.51 -9.67
C LYS A 259 28.40 2.78 -10.35
N ARG A 260 28.23 2.90 -11.66
CA ARG A 260 28.83 4.01 -12.43
C ARG A 260 28.32 5.39 -11.98
N LYS A 261 27.03 5.46 -11.60
CA LYS A 261 26.39 6.69 -11.10
C LYS A 261 26.36 6.78 -9.57
N SER A 262 26.96 5.81 -8.84
CA SER A 262 26.89 5.72 -7.36
C SER A 262 25.47 5.80 -6.83
N LEU A 263 24.54 5.07 -7.46
CA LEU A 263 23.13 5.08 -7.08
C LEU A 263 22.89 4.30 -5.79
N SER A 264 21.91 4.74 -4.99
CA SER A 264 21.40 3.97 -3.85
C SER A 264 20.13 3.23 -4.26
N LEU A 265 20.00 1.98 -3.81
CA LEU A 265 18.82 1.15 -4.01
C LEU A 265 18.25 0.78 -2.64
N HIS A 266 16.96 1.02 -2.46
CA HIS A 266 16.24 0.78 -1.22
C HIS A 266 15.04 -0.13 -1.48
N TRP A 267 14.88 -1.16 -0.66
CA TRP A 267 13.62 -1.88 -0.55
C TRP A 267 12.70 -1.20 0.45
N GLU A 268 11.43 -1.05 0.11
CA GLU A 268 10.40 -0.75 1.08
C GLU A 268 9.45 -1.93 1.22
N PHE A 269 9.28 -2.36 2.48
CA PHE A 269 8.33 -3.39 2.88
C PHE A 269 7.68 -2.96 4.20
N MET A 270 6.53 -2.27 4.12
CA MET A 270 5.90 -1.65 5.28
C MET A 270 5.60 -2.62 6.43
N PHE A 271 5.55 -3.92 6.16
CA PHE A 271 5.38 -4.93 7.20
C PHE A 271 6.65 -5.20 8.02
N THR A 272 7.81 -4.68 7.65
CA THR A 272 9.07 -4.92 8.38
C THR A 272 8.96 -4.51 9.84
N ARG A 273 8.37 -3.35 10.14
CA ARG A 273 8.23 -2.83 11.51
C ARG A 273 7.39 -3.77 12.40
N PRO A 274 6.15 -4.13 12.05
CA PRO A 274 5.37 -5.08 12.86
C PRO A 274 5.92 -6.51 12.83
N LEU A 275 6.42 -7.00 11.69
CA LEU A 275 6.93 -8.36 11.55
C LEU A 275 8.18 -8.64 12.40
N MET A 276 9.09 -7.66 12.47
CA MET A 276 10.34 -7.76 13.21
C MET A 276 10.26 -7.17 14.63
N GLY A 277 9.13 -6.55 14.99
CA GLY A 277 8.96 -5.90 16.29
C GLY A 277 10.01 -4.82 16.53
N THR A 278 10.28 -3.98 15.51
CA THR A 278 11.34 -2.98 15.59
C THR A 278 11.05 -1.93 16.67
N ALA A 279 12.11 -1.32 17.20
CA ALA A 279 11.98 -0.30 18.27
C ALA A 279 11.16 0.92 17.84
N ASP A 280 11.09 1.18 16.54
CA ASP A 280 10.33 2.29 15.92
C ASP A 280 8.96 1.87 15.35
N MET A 281 8.42 0.73 15.75
CA MET A 281 7.12 0.23 15.25
C MET A 281 6.00 1.25 15.43
N GLN A 282 6.04 2.03 16.51
CA GLN A 282 5.10 3.13 16.82
C GLN A 282 5.05 4.21 15.71
N CYS A 283 6.09 4.37 14.89
CA CYS A 283 6.11 5.33 13.78
C CYS A 283 4.97 5.08 12.78
N GLN A 284 4.49 3.83 12.63
CA GLN A 284 3.35 3.54 11.75
C GLN A 284 2.05 4.19 12.25
N GLN A 285 1.81 4.18 13.56
CA GLN A 285 0.67 4.92 14.12
C GLN A 285 0.80 6.42 13.85
N ASP A 286 2.00 6.99 14.03
CA ASP A 286 2.24 8.42 13.82
C ASP A 286 2.08 8.80 12.34
N ILE A 287 2.54 7.97 11.40
CA ILE A 287 2.31 8.14 9.97
C ILE A 287 0.80 8.13 9.67
N LEU A 288 0.06 7.15 10.17
CA LEU A 288 -1.38 7.07 9.95
C LEU A 288 -2.13 8.26 10.56
N ARG A 289 -1.73 8.77 11.72
CA ARG A 289 -2.28 10.01 12.29
C ARG A 289 -2.08 11.22 11.36
N ASN A 290 -0.87 11.34 10.80
CA ASN A 290 -0.58 12.41 9.83
C ASN A 290 -1.42 12.24 8.55
N VAL A 291 -1.57 11.01 8.04
CA VAL A 291 -2.42 10.70 6.88
C VAL A 291 -3.87 11.09 7.16
N ALA A 292 -4.41 10.73 8.34
CA ALA A 292 -5.77 11.11 8.73
C ALA A 292 -5.93 12.64 8.80
N ALA A 293 -4.99 13.35 9.42
CA ALA A 293 -5.02 14.80 9.51
C ALA A 293 -4.94 15.48 8.13
N LEU A 294 -4.12 14.96 7.20
CA LEU A 294 -4.05 15.45 5.83
C LEU A 294 -5.35 15.21 5.06
N ALA A 295 -5.99 14.05 5.25
CA ALA A 295 -7.28 13.74 4.65
C ALA A 295 -8.39 14.67 5.19
N ASP A 296 -8.43 14.87 6.51
CA ASP A 296 -9.42 15.78 7.15
C ASP A 296 -9.20 17.25 6.75
N ALA A 297 -7.97 17.63 6.43
CA ALA A 297 -7.63 18.95 5.89
C ALA A 297 -7.91 19.07 4.37
N GLY A 298 -8.43 18.04 3.71
CA GLY A 298 -8.69 18.03 2.26
C GLY A 298 -7.43 18.01 1.39
N LYS A 299 -6.25 17.73 1.97
CA LYS A 299 -4.98 17.63 1.24
C LYS A 299 -4.74 16.26 0.60
N LEU A 300 -5.42 15.23 1.13
CA LEU A 300 -5.47 13.90 0.55
C LEU A 300 -6.92 13.53 0.26
N THR A 301 -7.12 12.85 -0.87
CA THR A 301 -8.39 12.24 -1.24
C THR A 301 -8.25 10.73 -1.23
N THR A 302 -9.38 10.03 -1.10
CA THR A 302 -9.36 8.57 -1.17
C THR A 302 -8.78 8.08 -2.50
N THR A 303 -8.05 6.99 -2.45
CA THR A 303 -7.58 6.28 -3.65
C THR A 303 -8.55 5.18 -4.09
N ARG A 304 -9.72 5.05 -3.43
CA ARG A 304 -10.79 4.12 -3.81
C ARG A 304 -11.33 4.48 -5.19
N THR A 305 -11.33 3.51 -6.10
CA THR A 305 -11.92 3.65 -7.45
C THR A 305 -13.07 2.67 -7.67
N ARG A 306 -13.18 1.64 -6.83
CA ARG A 306 -14.22 0.61 -6.97
C ARG A 306 -14.61 0.05 -5.61
N SER A 307 -15.92 -0.14 -5.40
CA SER A 307 -16.48 -0.96 -4.32
C SER A 307 -17.10 -2.23 -4.91
N LEU A 308 -16.91 -3.35 -4.26
CA LEU A 308 -17.51 -4.65 -4.65
C LEU A 308 -18.60 -5.12 -3.68
N GLY A 309 -19.06 -4.24 -2.78
CA GLY A 309 -20.12 -4.54 -1.84
C GLY A 309 -19.65 -5.37 -0.65
N LEU A 310 -20.42 -6.41 -0.27
CA LEU A 310 -20.19 -7.15 0.96
C LEU A 310 -18.85 -7.92 0.98
N ILE A 311 -18.27 -8.01 2.17
CA ILE A 311 -17.09 -8.83 2.45
C ILE A 311 -17.54 -10.30 2.50
N ASN A 312 -17.28 -11.04 1.43
CA ASN A 312 -17.53 -12.47 1.30
C ASN A 312 -16.56 -13.10 0.29
N ALA A 313 -16.49 -14.42 0.25
CA ALA A 313 -15.55 -15.14 -0.60
C ALA A 313 -15.73 -14.84 -2.10
N ALA A 314 -16.97 -14.70 -2.58
CA ALA A 314 -17.25 -14.44 -4.00
C ALA A 314 -16.70 -13.08 -4.44
N ASN A 315 -17.01 -12.03 -3.68
CA ASN A 315 -16.56 -10.66 -3.98
C ASN A 315 -15.03 -10.52 -3.80
N LEU A 316 -14.44 -11.19 -2.80
CA LEU A 316 -12.98 -11.21 -2.62
C LEU A 316 -12.28 -11.94 -3.77
N ARG A 317 -12.80 -13.07 -4.27
CA ARG A 317 -12.25 -13.70 -5.47
C ARG A 317 -12.32 -12.77 -6.68
N GLN A 318 -13.39 -12.01 -6.84
CA GLN A 318 -13.50 -11.00 -7.90
C GLN A 318 -12.46 -9.89 -7.72
N ALA A 319 -12.26 -9.39 -6.49
CA ALA A 319 -11.24 -8.38 -6.19
C ALA A 319 -9.83 -8.87 -6.52
N HIS A 320 -9.47 -10.09 -6.08
CA HIS A 320 -8.18 -10.71 -6.38
C HIS A 320 -7.97 -10.90 -7.89
N THR A 321 -8.98 -11.35 -8.62
CA THR A 321 -8.92 -11.47 -10.09
C THR A 321 -8.63 -10.14 -10.76
N LEU A 322 -9.27 -9.06 -10.32
CA LEU A 322 -9.02 -7.72 -10.83
C LEU A 322 -7.60 -7.24 -10.54
N LEU A 323 -7.07 -7.51 -9.34
CA LEU A 323 -5.69 -7.15 -9.00
C LEU A 323 -4.68 -7.96 -9.81
N GLU A 324 -4.88 -9.26 -9.96
CA GLU A 324 -4.00 -10.15 -10.73
C GLU A 324 -3.99 -9.83 -12.24
N SER A 325 -5.03 -9.16 -12.76
CA SER A 325 -5.04 -8.68 -14.14
C SER A 325 -4.03 -7.56 -14.42
N GLY A 326 -3.48 -6.90 -13.37
CA GLY A 326 -2.56 -5.78 -13.50
C GLY A 326 -3.19 -4.50 -14.05
N GLN A 327 -4.52 -4.45 -14.24
CA GLN A 327 -5.21 -3.31 -14.87
C GLN A 327 -5.93 -2.38 -13.88
N SER A 328 -5.85 -2.68 -12.59
CA SER A 328 -6.53 -1.90 -11.56
C SER A 328 -5.98 -0.49 -11.45
N ILE A 329 -6.85 0.49 -11.24
CA ILE A 329 -6.54 1.88 -10.92
C ILE A 329 -6.87 2.08 -9.44
N GLY A 330 -6.01 2.75 -8.68
CA GLY A 330 -6.26 3.02 -7.26
C GLY A 330 -6.53 1.76 -6.46
N LYS A 331 -7.58 1.80 -5.62
CA LYS A 331 -7.93 0.74 -4.66
C LYS A 331 -9.33 0.18 -4.88
N ILE A 332 -9.47 -1.10 -4.57
CA ILE A 332 -10.74 -1.84 -4.55
C ILE A 332 -11.11 -2.09 -3.10
N THR A 333 -12.35 -1.78 -2.72
CA THR A 333 -12.87 -1.89 -1.36
C THR A 333 -14.11 -2.79 -1.28
N LEU A 334 -14.37 -3.28 -0.07
CA LEU A 334 -15.58 -4.00 0.30
C LEU A 334 -16.00 -3.55 1.70
N SER A 335 -17.31 -3.62 2.02
CA SER A 335 -17.81 -3.20 3.33
C SER A 335 -19.00 -4.03 3.81
N GLY A 336 -19.04 -4.27 5.13
CA GLY A 336 -20.07 -5.05 5.78
C GLY A 336 -20.02 -6.56 5.46
N PHE A 337 -20.60 -7.35 6.34
CA PHE A 337 -20.77 -8.79 6.17
C PHE A 337 -22.25 -9.08 5.95
N ALA A 338 -22.57 -10.18 5.29
CA ALA A 338 -23.96 -10.64 5.19
C ALA A 338 -24.51 -10.96 6.59
N SER A 339 -25.73 -10.59 6.89
CA SER A 339 -26.45 -10.96 8.13
C SER A 339 -26.65 -12.46 8.29
#